data_3f1b3875641d28469198947df1a045be
#
_entry.id   3f1b3875641d28469198947df1a045be
#
_cell.length_a   1.000
_cell.length_b   1.000
_cell.length_c   1.000
_cell.angle_alpha   90.00
_cell.angle_beta   90.00
_cell.angle_gamma   90.00
#
_symmetry.space_group_name_H-M   'P 1'
#
loop_
_entity.id
_entity.type
_entity.pdbx_description
1 polymer ?
#
loop_
_entity_poly.entity_id
_entity_poly.type
_entity_poly.pdbx_seq_one_letter_code
_entity_poly.pdbx_strand_id
1 'polypeptide(L)'
;LIYEIMQLVGYKPSAEEAKMIIVSMMVDTTSFKSSKTIMEEVEVAKKLAYEYELDYDYLIKYCLCLTPIDKMTVEEIITNGQKYYDYYGYKVSSAYLQLYEKPSDSIVNDVWIKALREKIKECHLEMYVFIIFEMEKDKTYEIRVTENGVKKFEYPKILSRGKDIMPVVEKVFAN
;
A
#
# COMPACT_ATOMS: atom_id res chain seq x y z
N LEU A 1 -9.49 -9.56 14.63
CA LEU A 1 -10.17 -8.90 15.78
C LEU A 1 -11.69 -8.88 15.62
N ILE A 2 -12.28 -8.28 14.54
CA ILE A 2 -13.76 -8.21 14.38
C ILE A 2 -14.37 -9.62 14.36
N TYR A 3 -13.82 -10.53 13.58
CA TYR A 3 -14.30 -11.91 13.48
C TYR A 3 -14.19 -12.67 14.82
N GLU A 4 -13.13 -12.47 15.58
CA GLU A 4 -12.98 -13.03 16.93
C GLU A 4 -14.05 -12.52 17.89
N ILE A 5 -14.36 -11.22 17.84
CA ILE A 5 -15.44 -10.64 18.64
C ILE A 5 -16.78 -11.25 18.25
N MET A 6 -17.07 -11.41 16.95
CA MET A 6 -18.27 -12.08 16.46
C MET A 6 -18.39 -13.50 17.03
N GLN A 7 -17.30 -14.26 17.01
CA GLN A 7 -17.28 -15.62 17.59
C GLN A 7 -17.53 -15.62 19.10
N LEU A 8 -16.90 -14.70 19.85
CA LEU A 8 -17.08 -14.59 21.30
C LEU A 8 -18.53 -14.30 21.71
N VAL A 9 -19.25 -13.52 20.92
CA VAL A 9 -20.68 -13.21 21.17
C VAL A 9 -21.64 -14.18 20.49
N GLY A 10 -21.15 -15.25 19.86
CA GLY A 10 -21.96 -16.23 19.15
C GLY A 10 -22.62 -15.73 17.87
N TYR A 11 -22.12 -14.61 17.31
CA TYR A 11 -22.65 -14.07 16.05
C TYR A 11 -22.06 -14.80 14.87
N LYS A 12 -22.93 -15.29 13.98
CA LYS A 12 -22.51 -15.90 12.73
C LYS A 12 -22.68 -14.88 11.59
N PRO A 13 -21.59 -14.47 10.91
CA PRO A 13 -21.68 -13.49 9.82
C PRO A 13 -22.51 -14.05 8.66
N SER A 14 -23.13 -13.16 7.89
CA SER A 14 -23.69 -13.47 6.57
C SER A 14 -22.56 -13.65 5.54
N ALA A 15 -22.87 -14.17 4.35
CA ALA A 15 -21.90 -14.32 3.26
C ALA A 15 -21.27 -12.97 2.84
N GLU A 16 -22.08 -11.91 2.81
CA GLU A 16 -21.61 -10.55 2.51
C GLU A 16 -20.64 -10.02 3.58
N GLU A 17 -20.97 -10.23 4.85
CA GLU A 17 -20.09 -9.84 5.97
C GLU A 17 -18.79 -10.65 5.97
N ALA A 18 -18.85 -11.95 5.70
CA ALA A 18 -17.68 -12.81 5.56
C ALA A 18 -16.76 -12.32 4.43
N LYS A 19 -17.34 -11.98 3.27
CA LYS A 19 -16.61 -11.38 2.15
C LYS A 19 -15.96 -10.07 2.53
N MET A 20 -16.68 -9.17 3.22
CA MET A 20 -16.13 -7.90 3.69
C MET A 20 -14.97 -8.09 4.67
N ILE A 21 -15.05 -9.05 5.59
CA ILE A 21 -13.99 -9.40 6.52
C ILE A 21 -12.73 -9.83 5.76
N ILE A 22 -12.87 -10.77 4.81
CA ILE A 22 -11.75 -11.26 3.99
C ILE A 22 -11.11 -10.11 3.20
N VAL A 23 -11.91 -9.32 2.49
CA VAL A 23 -11.42 -8.19 1.70
C VAL A 23 -10.71 -7.14 2.58
N SER A 24 -11.22 -6.86 3.78
CA SER A 24 -10.58 -5.95 4.72
C SER A 24 -9.19 -6.43 5.16
N MET A 25 -9.05 -7.72 5.45
CA MET A 25 -7.76 -8.35 5.76
C MET A 25 -6.79 -8.24 4.57
N MET A 26 -7.27 -8.54 3.36
CA MET A 26 -6.47 -8.46 2.14
C MET A 26 -6.00 -7.02 1.85
N VAL A 27 -6.86 -6.03 2.03
CA VAL A 27 -6.49 -4.61 1.81
C VAL A 27 -5.44 -4.14 2.82
N ASP A 28 -5.60 -4.45 4.11
CA ASP A 28 -4.62 -4.04 5.13
C ASP A 28 -3.26 -4.73 4.98
N THR A 29 -3.25 -5.97 4.53
CA THR A 29 -2.04 -6.81 4.41
C THR A 29 -1.44 -6.83 3.01
N THR A 30 -2.00 -6.05 2.07
CA THR A 30 -1.61 -6.07 0.66
C THR A 30 -1.75 -7.49 0.09
N SER A 31 -2.97 -8.04 0.19
CA SER A 31 -3.33 -9.41 -0.21
C SER A 31 -2.46 -10.48 0.44
N PHE A 32 -2.23 -10.33 1.74
CA PHE A 32 -1.38 -11.21 2.56
C PHE A 32 0.10 -11.27 2.13
N LYS A 33 0.59 -10.28 1.41
CA LYS A 33 1.97 -10.24 0.91
C LYS A 33 2.91 -9.34 1.71
N SER A 34 2.39 -8.41 2.52
CA SER A 34 3.22 -7.48 3.30
C SER A 34 3.63 -8.05 4.65
N SER A 35 4.63 -7.42 5.30
CA SER A 35 5.09 -7.74 6.66
C SER A 35 4.04 -7.54 7.77
N LYS A 36 2.88 -7.02 7.44
CA LYS A 36 1.73 -6.94 8.37
C LYS A 36 1.00 -8.26 8.52
N THR A 37 1.12 -9.16 7.55
CA THR A 37 0.41 -10.44 7.51
C THR A 37 0.79 -11.32 8.68
N ILE A 38 -0.19 -11.85 9.35
CA ILE A 38 -0.05 -12.95 10.32
C ILE A 38 -0.78 -14.19 9.78
N MET A 39 -0.20 -15.36 10.03
CA MET A 39 -0.71 -16.61 9.44
C MET A 39 -2.12 -16.93 9.89
N GLU A 40 -2.48 -16.60 11.12
CA GLU A 40 -3.82 -16.77 11.66
C GLU A 40 -4.89 -16.01 10.84
N GLU A 41 -4.58 -14.82 10.32
CA GLU A 41 -5.49 -14.06 9.45
C GLU A 41 -5.70 -14.78 8.11
N VAL A 42 -4.63 -15.35 7.55
CA VAL A 42 -4.71 -16.13 6.30
C VAL A 42 -5.59 -17.36 6.48
N GLU A 43 -5.43 -18.07 7.60
CA GLU A 43 -6.24 -19.25 7.93
C GLU A 43 -7.71 -18.89 8.13
N VAL A 44 -7.99 -17.81 8.86
CA VAL A 44 -9.36 -17.30 9.06
C VAL A 44 -9.97 -16.91 7.72
N ALA A 45 -9.25 -16.20 6.85
CA ALA A 45 -9.76 -15.80 5.54
C ALA A 45 -10.10 -17.02 4.65
N LYS A 46 -9.22 -18.03 4.62
CA LYS A 46 -9.47 -19.28 3.89
C LYS A 46 -10.67 -20.06 4.46
N LYS A 47 -10.76 -20.15 5.77
CA LYS A 47 -11.88 -20.80 6.46
C LYS A 47 -13.21 -20.13 6.11
N LEU A 48 -13.29 -18.80 6.22
CA LEU A 48 -14.47 -18.04 5.86
C LEU A 48 -14.83 -18.22 4.38
N ALA A 49 -13.85 -18.16 3.48
CA ALA A 49 -14.09 -18.38 2.06
C ALA A 49 -14.69 -19.76 1.80
N TYR A 50 -14.17 -20.80 2.45
CA TYR A 50 -14.69 -22.16 2.34
C TYR A 50 -16.11 -22.29 2.92
N GLU A 51 -16.35 -21.78 4.13
CA GLU A 51 -17.66 -21.89 4.81
C GLU A 51 -18.80 -21.17 4.05
N TYR A 52 -18.47 -20.09 3.33
CA TYR A 52 -19.43 -19.27 2.59
C TYR A 52 -19.37 -19.46 1.07
N GLU A 53 -18.66 -20.47 0.60
CA GLU A 53 -18.50 -20.79 -0.83
C GLU A 53 -18.00 -19.59 -1.67
N LEU A 54 -17.09 -18.78 -1.10
CA LEU A 54 -16.51 -17.63 -1.77
C LEU A 54 -15.26 -18.04 -2.56
N ASP A 55 -15.11 -17.49 -3.77
CA ASP A 55 -13.89 -17.69 -4.58
C ASP A 55 -12.72 -16.88 -3.98
N TYR A 56 -11.91 -17.56 -3.18
CA TYR A 56 -10.77 -16.97 -2.48
C TYR A 56 -9.72 -16.41 -3.45
N ASP A 57 -9.44 -17.13 -4.54
CA ASP A 57 -8.44 -16.71 -5.53
C ASP A 57 -8.92 -15.50 -6.33
N TYR A 58 -10.21 -15.46 -6.64
CA TYR A 58 -10.83 -14.26 -7.21
C TYR A 58 -10.71 -13.05 -6.29
N LEU A 59 -10.98 -13.22 -4.98
CA LEU A 59 -10.86 -12.13 -4.00
C LEU A 59 -9.42 -11.60 -3.89
N ILE A 60 -8.43 -12.50 -3.84
CA ILE A 60 -7.01 -12.10 -3.90
C ILE A 60 -6.74 -11.28 -5.16
N LYS A 61 -7.10 -11.81 -6.31
CA LYS A 61 -6.86 -11.18 -7.61
C LYS A 61 -7.57 -9.83 -7.72
N TYR A 62 -8.80 -9.75 -7.24
CA TYR A 62 -9.57 -8.49 -7.16
C TYR A 62 -8.85 -7.45 -6.30
N CYS A 63 -8.38 -7.82 -5.11
CA CYS A 63 -7.66 -6.92 -4.22
C CYS A 63 -6.25 -6.54 -4.72
N LEU A 64 -5.64 -7.36 -5.61
CA LEU A 64 -4.34 -7.06 -6.23
C LEU A 64 -4.44 -5.98 -7.34
N CYS A 65 -5.62 -5.83 -7.95
CA CYS A 65 -5.83 -4.95 -9.11
C CYS A 65 -6.53 -3.63 -8.74
N LEU A 66 -6.25 -3.08 -7.55
CA LEU A 66 -7.03 -1.99 -6.97
C LEU A 66 -6.79 -0.60 -7.57
N THR A 67 -5.70 -0.37 -8.29
CA THR A 67 -5.37 0.98 -8.79
C THR A 67 -5.52 1.07 -10.31
N PRO A 68 -6.62 1.61 -10.84
CA PRO A 68 -6.84 1.74 -12.27
C PRO A 68 -6.07 2.96 -12.82
N ILE A 69 -4.74 2.92 -12.86
CA ILE A 69 -3.89 4.06 -13.24
C ILE A 69 -4.20 4.64 -14.61
N ASP A 70 -4.71 3.83 -15.54
CA ASP A 70 -5.10 4.28 -16.90
C ASP A 70 -6.29 5.26 -16.88
N LYS A 71 -7.04 5.31 -15.78
CA LYS A 71 -8.19 6.19 -15.59
C LYS A 71 -7.91 7.36 -14.64
N MET A 72 -6.69 7.43 -14.11
CA MET A 72 -6.30 8.43 -13.11
C MET A 72 -5.47 9.55 -13.74
N THR A 73 -5.67 10.75 -13.25
CA THR A 73 -4.77 11.88 -13.52
C THR A 73 -3.44 11.69 -12.77
N VAL A 74 -2.40 12.41 -13.19
CA VAL A 74 -1.12 12.38 -12.49
C VAL A 74 -1.24 12.80 -11.04
N GLU A 75 -2.08 13.80 -10.75
CA GLU A 75 -2.36 14.25 -9.37
C GLU A 75 -2.98 13.14 -8.52
N GLU A 76 -4.00 12.45 -9.04
CA GLU A 76 -4.61 11.31 -8.34
C GLU A 76 -3.63 10.17 -8.11
N ILE A 77 -2.74 9.91 -9.08
CA ILE A 77 -1.69 8.88 -8.97
C ILE A 77 -0.73 9.23 -7.83
N ILE A 78 -0.17 10.43 -7.82
CA ILE A 78 0.86 10.80 -6.85
C ILE A 78 0.31 11.07 -5.45
N THR A 79 -1.00 11.25 -5.30
CA THR A 79 -1.68 11.46 -4.01
C THR A 79 -2.46 10.23 -3.54
N ASN A 80 -2.42 9.12 -4.28
CA ASN A 80 -3.16 7.92 -3.92
C ASN A 80 -2.72 7.38 -2.54
N GLY A 81 -3.66 7.25 -1.63
CA GLY A 81 -3.40 6.82 -0.26
C GLY A 81 -2.40 7.71 0.49
N GLN A 82 -2.34 9.01 0.15
CA GLN A 82 -1.41 9.97 0.73
C GLN A 82 -1.52 10.05 2.25
N LYS A 83 -0.35 10.15 2.92
CA LYS A 83 -0.22 10.43 4.35
C LYS A 83 0.90 11.43 4.58
N TYR A 84 0.70 12.27 5.59
CA TYR A 84 1.70 13.23 6.05
C TYR A 84 2.32 12.76 7.36
N TYR A 85 3.61 13.05 7.53
CA TYR A 85 4.42 12.73 8.69
C TYR A 85 5.19 13.99 9.10
N ASP A 86 5.40 14.14 10.40
CA ASP A 86 6.32 15.12 10.97
C ASP A 86 7.42 14.35 11.68
N TYR A 87 8.64 14.49 11.19
CA TYR A 87 9.83 13.88 11.77
C TYR A 87 10.78 14.97 12.24
N TYR A 88 10.78 15.24 13.53
CA TYR A 88 11.64 16.26 14.16
C TYR A 88 11.46 17.67 13.57
N GLY A 89 10.22 18.01 13.15
CA GLY A 89 9.89 19.28 12.51
C GLY A 89 10.03 19.28 10.97
N TYR A 90 10.53 18.19 10.38
CA TYR A 90 10.59 18.02 8.93
C TYR A 90 9.31 17.38 8.40
N LYS A 91 8.65 18.06 7.47
CA LYS A 91 7.42 17.58 6.85
C LYS A 91 7.72 16.61 5.73
N VAL A 92 7.17 15.40 5.83
CA VAL A 92 7.31 14.34 4.84
C VAL A 92 5.93 13.88 4.39
N SER A 93 5.75 13.64 3.11
CA SER A 93 4.55 12.99 2.59
C SER A 93 4.88 11.63 1.99
N SER A 94 3.96 10.70 2.06
CA SER A 94 4.05 9.45 1.30
C SER A 94 2.75 9.10 0.62
N ALA A 95 2.84 8.54 -0.58
CA ALA A 95 1.75 7.94 -1.33
C ALA A 95 2.17 6.60 -1.91
N TYR A 96 1.22 5.79 -2.35
CA TYR A 96 1.55 4.49 -2.93
C TYR A 96 0.58 4.08 -4.03
N LEU A 97 1.07 3.23 -4.93
CA LEU A 97 0.27 2.49 -5.89
C LEU A 97 0.42 1.00 -5.65
N GLN A 98 -0.67 0.29 -5.77
CA GLN A 98 -0.68 -1.16 -5.85
C GLN A 98 -1.06 -1.55 -7.27
N LEU A 99 -0.11 -2.09 -8.01
CA LEU A 99 -0.25 -2.40 -9.42
C LEU A 99 0.04 -3.87 -9.67
N TYR A 100 -0.63 -4.46 -10.64
CA TYR A 100 -0.27 -5.80 -11.08
C TYR A 100 1.15 -5.80 -11.66
N GLU A 101 1.42 -4.95 -12.65
CA GLU A 101 2.73 -4.73 -13.24
C GLU A 101 3.23 -3.29 -12.98
N LYS A 102 4.55 -3.12 -12.88
CA LYS A 102 5.16 -1.80 -12.76
C LYS A 102 5.04 -1.02 -14.09
N PRO A 103 4.66 0.27 -14.06
CA PRO A 103 4.70 1.10 -15.25
C PRO A 103 6.13 1.32 -15.75
N SER A 104 6.24 1.74 -17.00
CA SER A 104 7.55 2.00 -17.62
C SER A 104 8.35 3.07 -16.86
N ASP A 105 9.68 2.95 -16.88
CA ASP A 105 10.57 3.88 -16.19
C ASP A 105 10.48 5.32 -16.72
N SER A 106 10.10 5.53 -17.99
CA SER A 106 9.85 6.87 -18.53
C SER A 106 8.67 7.55 -17.85
N ILE A 107 7.57 6.85 -17.63
CA ILE A 107 6.40 7.39 -16.93
C ILE A 107 6.76 7.76 -15.49
N VAL A 108 7.46 6.86 -14.78
CA VAL A 108 7.87 7.08 -13.38
C VAL A 108 8.88 8.22 -13.27
N ASN A 109 9.80 8.37 -14.23
CA ASN A 109 10.88 9.36 -14.13
C ASN A 109 10.44 10.75 -14.56
N ASP A 110 9.82 10.88 -15.73
CA ASP A 110 9.68 12.17 -16.39
C ASP A 110 8.40 12.90 -15.98
N VAL A 111 7.32 12.16 -15.78
CA VAL A 111 6.01 12.75 -15.49
C VAL A 111 5.76 12.82 -13.97
N TRP A 112 5.90 11.69 -13.29
CA TRP A 112 5.54 11.63 -11.88
C TRP A 112 6.55 12.33 -10.97
N ILE A 113 7.86 12.23 -11.27
CA ILE A 113 8.88 12.93 -10.47
C ILE A 113 8.73 14.44 -10.58
N LYS A 114 8.38 14.96 -11.76
CA LYS A 114 8.09 16.39 -11.93
C LYS A 114 6.91 16.81 -11.05
N ALA A 115 5.81 16.08 -11.11
CA ALA A 115 4.63 16.35 -10.30
C ALA A 115 4.92 16.23 -8.77
N LEU A 116 5.71 15.24 -8.36
CA LEU A 116 6.14 15.09 -6.95
C LEU A 116 6.98 16.30 -6.48
N ARG A 117 7.84 16.85 -7.34
CA ARG A 117 8.61 18.06 -7.00
C ARG A 117 7.73 19.31 -6.90
N GLU A 118 6.72 19.42 -7.76
CA GLU A 118 5.73 20.50 -7.66
C GLU A 118 4.99 20.40 -6.33
N LYS A 119 4.56 19.19 -5.94
CA LYS A 119 3.90 18.93 -4.67
C LYS A 119 4.76 19.22 -3.44
N ILE A 120 6.05 18.93 -3.50
CA ILE A 120 7.02 19.29 -2.46
C ILE A 120 7.00 20.80 -2.22
N LYS A 121 7.07 21.60 -3.28
CA LYS A 121 7.06 23.06 -3.19
C LYS A 121 5.71 23.61 -2.68
N GLU A 122 4.61 23.14 -3.22
CA GLU A 122 3.26 23.57 -2.85
C GLU A 122 2.95 23.31 -1.38
N CYS A 123 3.35 22.13 -0.88
CA CYS A 123 3.05 21.70 0.50
C CYS A 123 4.17 21.97 1.50
N HIS A 124 5.25 22.63 1.07
CA HIS A 124 6.45 22.90 1.90
C HIS A 124 6.99 21.63 2.57
N LEU A 125 7.21 20.57 1.77
CA LEU A 125 7.74 19.30 2.23
C LEU A 125 9.26 19.24 2.07
N GLU A 126 9.95 18.56 2.99
CA GLU A 126 11.35 18.21 2.85
C GLU A 126 11.55 16.99 1.94
N MET A 127 10.61 16.07 1.96
CA MET A 127 10.69 14.84 1.17
C MET A 127 9.30 14.32 0.80
N TYR A 128 9.21 13.75 -0.39
CA TYR A 128 8.09 12.94 -0.82
C TYR A 128 8.55 11.50 -1.04
N VAL A 129 7.87 10.53 -0.41
CA VAL A 129 8.15 9.09 -0.55
C VAL A 129 7.03 8.46 -1.36
N PHE A 130 7.33 8.11 -2.61
CA PHE A 130 6.39 7.45 -3.49
C PHE A 130 6.70 5.97 -3.61
N ILE A 131 5.71 5.11 -3.40
CA ILE A 131 5.89 3.68 -3.29
C ILE A 131 5.06 2.99 -4.38
N ILE A 132 5.65 2.03 -5.07
CA ILE A 132 4.95 1.19 -6.04
C ILE A 132 5.09 -0.27 -5.60
N PHE A 133 3.97 -0.93 -5.37
CA PHE A 133 3.89 -2.37 -5.15
C PHE A 133 3.61 -3.06 -6.48
N GLU A 134 4.59 -3.78 -7.03
CA GLU A 134 4.43 -4.66 -8.19
C GLU A 134 4.01 -6.04 -7.72
N MET A 135 2.72 -6.32 -7.81
CA MET A 135 2.10 -7.48 -7.18
C MET A 135 2.41 -8.79 -7.90
N GLU A 136 2.64 -8.76 -9.22
CA GLU A 136 2.99 -9.95 -10.00
C GLU A 136 4.34 -10.53 -9.58
N LYS A 137 5.34 -9.67 -9.36
CA LYS A 137 6.71 -10.07 -9.03
C LYS A 137 7.08 -9.97 -7.55
N ASP A 138 6.09 -9.65 -6.69
CA ASP A 138 6.31 -9.42 -5.26
C ASP A 138 7.42 -8.41 -4.96
N LYS A 139 7.44 -7.29 -5.70
CA LYS A 139 8.45 -6.24 -5.56
C LYS A 139 7.89 -4.95 -5.01
N THR A 140 8.71 -4.23 -4.28
CA THR A 140 8.44 -2.85 -3.86
C THR A 140 9.49 -1.93 -4.45
N TYR A 141 9.02 -0.86 -5.09
CA TYR A 141 9.85 0.25 -5.53
C TYR A 141 9.57 1.46 -4.65
N GLU A 142 10.61 2.04 -4.11
CA GLU A 142 10.54 3.25 -3.29
C GLU A 142 11.29 4.38 -3.99
N ILE A 143 10.63 5.51 -4.17
CA ILE A 143 11.18 6.70 -4.80
C ILE A 143 11.12 7.83 -3.78
N ARG A 144 12.27 8.27 -3.29
CA ARG A 144 12.39 9.44 -2.41
C ARG A 144 12.75 10.65 -3.25
N VAL A 145 11.91 11.65 -3.24
CA VAL A 145 12.09 12.91 -3.95
C VAL A 145 12.29 14.00 -2.92
N THR A 146 13.32 14.81 -3.11
CA THR A 146 13.58 16.06 -2.38
C THR A 146 13.70 17.19 -3.39
N GLU A 147 13.79 18.44 -2.93
CA GLU A 147 14.05 19.57 -3.81
C GLU A 147 15.34 19.36 -4.65
N ASN A 148 16.37 18.77 -4.03
CA ASN A 148 17.72 18.67 -4.60
C ASN A 148 18.03 17.30 -5.25
N GLY A 149 17.15 16.31 -5.15
CA GLY A 149 17.49 14.99 -5.69
C GLY A 149 16.37 13.95 -5.67
N VAL A 150 16.70 12.83 -6.28
CA VAL A 150 15.84 11.63 -6.33
C VAL A 150 16.68 10.42 -5.97
N LYS A 151 16.21 9.62 -5.04
CA LYS A 151 16.78 8.30 -4.71
C LYS A 151 15.76 7.22 -4.98
N LYS A 152 16.20 6.11 -5.57
CA LYS A 152 15.36 4.97 -5.90
C LYS A 152 15.88 3.72 -5.22
N PHE A 153 14.96 2.92 -4.70
CA PHE A 153 15.26 1.64 -4.06
C PHE A 153 14.32 0.58 -4.65
N GLU A 154 14.82 -0.63 -4.78
CA GLU A 154 14.06 -1.81 -5.19
C GLU A 154 14.23 -2.90 -4.12
N TYR A 155 13.11 -3.52 -3.72
CA TYR A 155 13.10 -4.59 -2.73
C TYR A 155 12.43 -5.82 -3.32
N PRO A 156 13.02 -7.02 -3.16
CA PRO A 156 12.49 -8.27 -3.72
C PRO A 156 11.38 -8.87 -2.83
N LYS A 157 10.49 -8.03 -2.34
CA LYS A 157 9.32 -8.39 -1.53
C LYS A 157 8.36 -7.22 -1.42
N ILE A 158 7.11 -7.50 -1.05
CA ILE A 158 6.14 -6.46 -0.70
C ILE A 158 6.41 -5.97 0.73
N LEU A 159 6.65 -4.68 0.87
CA LEU A 159 6.92 -4.01 2.14
C LEU A 159 5.67 -3.31 2.68
N SER A 160 5.56 -3.21 4.00
CA SER A 160 4.59 -2.33 4.63
C SER A 160 5.12 -0.89 4.66
N ARG A 161 4.35 0.06 4.12
CA ARG A 161 4.69 1.48 4.22
C ARG A 161 5.00 1.90 5.65
N GLY A 162 4.11 1.59 6.59
CA GLY A 162 4.21 2.04 7.98
C GLY A 162 5.22 1.27 8.83
N LYS A 163 5.40 -0.05 8.58
CA LYS A 163 6.30 -0.88 9.40
C LYS A 163 7.72 -0.95 8.85
N ASP A 164 7.88 -0.93 7.54
CA ASP A 164 9.19 -1.21 6.93
C ASP A 164 9.83 0.06 6.33
N ILE A 165 9.05 0.89 5.60
CA ILE A 165 9.60 2.02 4.82
C ILE A 165 9.71 3.28 5.67
N MET A 166 8.61 3.76 6.25
CA MET A 166 8.60 5.05 6.94
C MET A 166 9.51 5.12 8.16
N PRO A 167 9.75 4.05 8.97
CA PRO A 167 10.75 4.08 10.03
C PRO A 167 12.19 4.23 9.54
N VAL A 168 12.49 3.78 8.32
CA VAL A 168 13.80 4.00 7.69
C VAL A 168 13.92 5.44 7.16
N VAL A 169 12.83 6.01 6.67
CA VAL A 169 12.78 7.42 6.25
C VAL A 169 12.96 8.35 7.46
N GLU A 170 12.30 8.08 8.59
CA GLU A 170 12.44 8.83 9.84
C GLU A 170 13.91 8.96 10.29
N LYS A 171 14.68 7.87 10.20
CA LYS A 171 16.11 7.87 10.56
C LYS A 171 16.96 8.84 9.74
N VAL A 172 16.52 9.25 8.56
CA VAL A 172 17.23 10.25 7.73
C VAL A 172 17.20 11.62 8.38
N PHE A 173 16.21 11.90 9.23
CA PHE A 173 16.01 13.19 9.91
C PHE A 173 16.40 13.16 11.39
N ALA A 174 16.81 12.00 11.92
CA ALA A 174 17.12 11.81 13.34
C ALA A 174 18.54 12.30 13.75
N ASN A 175 19.28 12.97 12.85
CA ASN A 175 20.65 13.45 13.12
C ASN A 175 20.70 14.97 13.31
#